data_196c22c04b93fd515639a035881f7046
#
_entry.id   196c22c04b93fd515639a035881f7046
#
_cell.length_a   1.000
_cell.length_b   1.000
_cell.length_c   1.000
_cell.angle_alpha   90.00
_cell.angle_beta   90.00
_cell.angle_gamma   90.00
#
_symmetry.space_group_name_H-M   'P 1'
#
loop_
_entity.id
_entity.type
_entity.pdbx_description
1 polymer ?
#
loop_
_entity_poly.entity_id
_entity_poly.type
_entity_poly.pdbx_seq_one_letter_code
_entity_poly.pdbx_strand_id
1 'polypeptide(L)'
;MKRAFYKSPYLWAAAAAAMVVVIAWVGRENYQPVITGTSAPDFEVTDMSGNPVHLSDFKGRVVLVNVWATWCAPCRDEMPSMQRLYEALADTDFEILAVSIDAKAGERSADGQIGGNVKAFADELGLTFSILHDPDGKVSQIYQTTGVPETFLIGRDGLIYKKVAGGTEWDAPVNQELVRRLLGE
;
A
#
# COMPACT_ATOMS: atom_id res chain seq x y z
N MET A 1 48.85 -33.31 -12.78
CA MET A 1 48.06 -33.40 -11.55
C MET A 1 46.99 -32.29 -11.51
N LYS A 2 45.97 -32.23 -12.44
CA LYS A 2 44.93 -31.15 -12.49
C LYS A 2 43.51 -31.67 -12.74
N ARG A 3 43.16 -32.94 -12.46
CA ARG A 3 41.82 -33.49 -12.78
C ARG A 3 41.01 -34.04 -11.60
N ALA A 4 41.46 -33.89 -10.35
CA ALA A 4 40.77 -34.48 -9.18
C ALA A 4 39.77 -33.55 -8.48
N PHE A 5 39.87 -32.24 -8.68
CA PHE A 5 39.00 -31.25 -7.96
C PHE A 5 37.54 -31.21 -8.45
N TYR A 6 37.27 -31.59 -9.71
CA TYR A 6 35.94 -31.44 -10.33
C TYR A 6 34.96 -32.59 -10.02
N LYS A 7 35.40 -33.65 -9.34
CA LYS A 7 34.58 -34.85 -9.04
C LYS A 7 34.16 -34.99 -7.58
N SER A 8 34.44 -34.00 -6.73
CA SER A 8 34.04 -34.07 -5.32
C SER A 8 32.58 -33.63 -5.18
N PRO A 9 31.67 -34.52 -4.74
CA PRO A 9 30.26 -34.15 -4.49
C PRO A 9 30.12 -33.00 -3.44
N TYR A 10 31.11 -32.88 -2.55
CA TYR A 10 31.16 -31.83 -1.54
C TYR A 10 31.41 -30.44 -2.13
N LEU A 11 32.14 -30.30 -3.23
CA LEU A 11 32.34 -29.01 -3.92
C LEU A 11 31.04 -28.54 -4.57
N TRP A 12 30.28 -29.44 -5.16
CA TRP A 12 28.96 -29.10 -5.74
C TRP A 12 27.94 -28.75 -4.65
N ALA A 13 27.94 -29.47 -3.53
CA ALA A 13 27.12 -29.18 -2.39
C ALA A 13 27.46 -27.80 -1.78
N ALA A 14 28.75 -27.49 -1.63
CA ALA A 14 29.19 -26.17 -1.15
C ALA A 14 28.83 -25.05 -2.12
N ALA A 15 28.97 -25.24 -3.44
CA ALA A 15 28.57 -24.27 -4.44
C ALA A 15 27.04 -24.01 -4.44
N ALA A 16 26.26 -25.10 -4.31
CA ALA A 16 24.80 -24.99 -4.19
C ALA A 16 24.38 -24.23 -2.92
N ALA A 17 24.99 -24.54 -1.79
CA ALA A 17 24.73 -23.84 -0.53
C ALA A 17 25.10 -22.33 -0.61
N ALA A 18 26.26 -22.02 -1.21
CA ALA A 18 26.68 -20.64 -1.43
C ALA A 18 25.70 -19.89 -2.35
N MET A 19 25.21 -20.54 -3.42
CA MET A 19 24.21 -19.97 -4.32
C MET A 19 22.90 -19.67 -3.59
N VAL A 20 22.41 -20.58 -2.76
CA VAL A 20 21.19 -20.37 -1.93
C VAL A 20 21.37 -19.18 -0.98
N VAL A 21 22.54 -19.08 -0.33
CA VAL A 21 22.85 -17.95 0.57
C VAL A 21 22.89 -16.63 -0.21
N VAL A 22 23.49 -16.60 -1.40
CA VAL A 22 23.53 -15.40 -2.25
C VAL A 22 22.12 -15.00 -2.70
N ILE A 23 21.31 -15.97 -3.15
CA ILE A 23 19.93 -15.71 -3.55
C ILE A 23 19.11 -15.17 -2.37
N ALA A 24 19.23 -15.78 -1.19
CA ALA A 24 18.57 -15.32 0.03
C ALA A 24 19.06 -13.92 0.45
N TRP A 25 20.35 -13.64 0.28
CA TRP A 25 20.93 -12.35 0.63
C TRP A 25 20.50 -11.23 -0.33
N VAL A 26 20.47 -11.50 -1.65
CA VAL A 26 20.01 -10.56 -2.68
C VAL A 26 18.49 -10.34 -2.58
N GLY A 27 17.73 -11.41 -2.28
CA GLY A 27 16.26 -11.32 -2.14
C GLY A 27 15.76 -10.74 -0.81
N ARG A 28 16.65 -10.50 0.17
CA ARG A 28 16.23 -10.08 1.52
C ARG A 28 15.49 -8.75 1.55
N GLU A 29 15.77 -7.85 0.63
CA GLU A 29 15.12 -6.53 0.55
C GLU A 29 13.63 -6.66 0.17
N ASN A 30 13.27 -7.71 -0.58
CA ASN A 30 11.88 -7.99 -0.97
C ASN A 30 11.04 -8.58 0.18
N TYR A 31 11.67 -8.96 1.30
CA TYR A 31 11.02 -9.54 2.47
C TYR A 31 11.04 -8.63 3.70
N GLN A 32 11.33 -7.34 3.53
CA GLN A 32 11.25 -6.38 4.63
C GLN A 32 9.79 -6.26 5.08
N PRO A 33 9.48 -6.40 6.38
CA PRO A 33 8.13 -6.22 6.86
C PRO A 33 7.71 -4.76 6.71
N VAL A 34 6.51 -4.54 6.19
CA VAL A 34 5.93 -3.20 6.06
C VAL A 34 5.31 -2.79 7.39
N ILE A 35 6.11 -2.15 8.22
CA ILE A 35 5.77 -1.71 9.58
C ILE A 35 6.15 -0.24 9.78
N THR A 36 5.68 0.35 10.87
CA THR A 36 6.09 1.70 11.27
C THR A 36 7.61 1.81 11.43
N GLY A 37 8.18 2.91 10.93
CA GLY A 37 9.62 3.18 10.92
C GLY A 37 10.37 2.62 9.72
N THR A 38 9.72 1.87 8.81
CA THR A 38 10.33 1.42 7.56
C THR A 38 9.94 2.32 6.39
N SER A 39 10.73 2.30 5.31
CA SER A 39 10.37 2.98 4.07
C SER A 39 9.13 2.34 3.46
N ALA A 40 8.20 3.20 3.01
CA ALA A 40 7.04 2.76 2.25
C ALA A 40 7.49 2.20 0.89
N PRO A 41 7.14 0.96 0.54
CA PRO A 41 7.43 0.42 -0.78
C PRO A 41 6.71 1.22 -1.86
N ASP A 42 7.38 1.46 -2.99
CA ASP A 42 6.73 2.05 -4.15
C ASP A 42 5.76 1.06 -4.81
N PHE A 43 4.72 1.57 -5.44
CA PHE A 43 3.76 0.78 -6.20
C PHE A 43 3.29 1.57 -7.43
N GLU A 44 2.75 0.84 -8.40
CA GLU A 44 2.07 1.38 -9.58
C GLU A 44 0.64 0.83 -9.64
N VAL A 45 -0.33 1.73 -9.74
CA VAL A 45 -1.77 1.43 -9.93
C VAL A 45 -2.36 2.39 -10.95
N THR A 46 -3.65 2.29 -11.26
CA THR A 46 -4.31 3.23 -12.17
C THR A 46 -5.28 4.15 -11.44
N ASP A 47 -5.40 5.39 -11.92
CA ASP A 47 -6.52 6.24 -11.55
C ASP A 47 -7.83 5.78 -12.24
N MET A 48 -8.94 6.44 -11.91
CA MET A 48 -10.26 6.11 -12.49
C MET A 48 -10.39 6.48 -13.97
N SER A 49 -9.37 7.13 -14.56
CA SER A 49 -9.25 7.43 -16.00
C SER A 49 -8.34 6.43 -16.74
N GLY A 50 -7.68 5.51 -15.99
CA GLY A 50 -6.75 4.53 -16.51
C GLY A 50 -5.30 5.02 -16.65
N ASN A 51 -4.96 6.20 -16.10
CA ASN A 51 -3.59 6.67 -16.09
C ASN A 51 -2.80 5.98 -14.96
N PRO A 52 -1.51 5.63 -15.19
CA PRO A 52 -0.65 5.09 -14.14
C PRO A 52 -0.36 6.15 -13.08
N VAL A 53 -0.36 5.72 -11.82
CA VAL A 53 -0.04 6.52 -10.63
C VAL A 53 0.94 5.72 -9.77
N HIS A 54 2.04 6.35 -9.38
CA HIS A 54 3.05 5.78 -8.50
C HIS A 54 3.04 6.47 -7.14
N LEU A 55 3.33 5.76 -6.05
CA LEU A 55 3.54 6.42 -4.76
C LEU A 55 4.70 7.43 -4.84
N SER A 56 5.72 7.11 -5.63
CA SER A 56 6.89 8.00 -5.84
C SER A 56 6.55 9.35 -6.48
N ASP A 57 5.38 9.53 -7.11
CA ASP A 57 4.91 10.80 -7.65
C ASP A 57 4.57 11.81 -6.53
N PHE A 58 4.37 11.31 -5.30
CA PHE A 58 4.01 12.09 -4.12
C PHE A 58 5.20 12.31 -3.15
N LYS A 59 6.43 12.12 -3.60
CA LYS A 59 7.63 12.35 -2.77
C LYS A 59 7.65 13.76 -2.19
N GLY A 60 7.99 13.87 -0.90
CA GLY A 60 8.03 15.13 -0.17
C GLY A 60 6.68 15.59 0.37
N ARG A 61 5.59 14.86 0.09
CA ARG A 61 4.26 15.07 0.68
C ARG A 61 4.03 14.11 1.85
N VAL A 62 3.08 14.42 2.69
CA VAL A 62 2.50 13.48 3.66
C VAL A 62 1.38 12.72 2.95
N VAL A 63 1.45 11.39 2.93
CA VAL A 63 0.53 10.55 2.15
C VAL A 63 -0.18 9.55 3.05
N LEU A 64 -1.49 9.47 2.94
CA LEU A 64 -2.32 8.41 3.53
C LEU A 64 -2.66 7.39 2.45
N VAL A 65 -2.02 6.23 2.47
CA VAL A 65 -2.37 5.11 1.59
C VAL A 65 -3.40 4.23 2.29
N ASN A 66 -4.60 4.15 1.75
CA ASN A 66 -5.68 3.32 2.28
C ASN A 66 -6.02 2.21 1.27
N VAL A 67 -5.90 0.96 1.69
CA VAL A 67 -6.28 -0.22 0.90
C VAL A 67 -7.69 -0.63 1.30
N TRP A 68 -8.62 -0.65 0.34
CA TRP A 68 -10.05 -0.80 0.61
C TRP A 68 -10.80 -1.53 -0.51
N ALA A 69 -12.10 -1.77 -0.31
CA ALA A 69 -13.00 -2.28 -1.34
C ALA A 69 -14.45 -1.83 -1.13
N THR A 70 -15.24 -1.79 -2.19
CA THR A 70 -16.66 -1.38 -2.13
C THR A 70 -17.55 -2.32 -1.32
N TRP A 71 -17.21 -3.61 -1.26
CA TRP A 71 -17.92 -4.63 -0.49
C TRP A 71 -17.53 -4.67 1.00
N CYS A 72 -16.54 -3.88 1.40
CA CYS A 72 -16.02 -3.83 2.76
C CYS A 72 -16.82 -2.82 3.60
N ALA A 73 -17.66 -3.27 4.51
CA ALA A 73 -18.48 -2.39 5.34
C ALA A 73 -17.65 -1.41 6.20
N PRO A 74 -16.60 -1.84 6.95
CA PRO A 74 -15.78 -0.90 7.72
C PRO A 74 -15.06 0.15 6.84
N CYS A 75 -14.75 -0.20 5.57
CA CYS A 75 -14.16 0.76 4.64
C CYS A 75 -15.15 1.88 4.30
N ARG A 76 -16.42 1.53 4.06
CA ARG A 76 -17.50 2.50 3.80
C ARG A 76 -17.69 3.45 4.99
N ASP A 77 -17.60 2.92 6.19
CA ASP A 77 -17.83 3.67 7.43
C ASP A 77 -16.70 4.70 7.70
N GLU A 78 -15.44 4.40 7.33
CA GLU A 78 -14.32 5.32 7.56
C GLU A 78 -14.15 6.42 6.49
N MET A 79 -14.62 6.19 5.24
CA MET A 79 -14.45 7.12 4.11
C MET A 79 -14.94 8.55 4.38
N PRO A 80 -16.10 8.80 5.04
CA PRO A 80 -16.52 10.16 5.37
C PRO A 80 -15.55 10.87 6.32
N SER A 81 -14.92 10.17 7.26
CA SER A 81 -13.92 10.75 8.16
C SER A 81 -12.61 11.09 7.42
N MET A 82 -12.23 10.27 6.45
CA MET A 82 -11.10 10.56 5.56
C MET A 82 -11.38 11.81 4.71
N GLN A 83 -12.61 11.97 4.18
CA GLN A 83 -13.00 13.14 3.41
C GLN A 83 -12.92 14.42 4.27
N ARG A 84 -13.44 14.39 5.49
CA ARG A 84 -13.33 15.54 6.40
C ARG A 84 -11.88 15.88 6.76
N LEU A 85 -11.01 14.88 6.95
CA LEU A 85 -9.58 15.11 7.16
C LEU A 85 -8.94 15.75 5.92
N TYR A 86 -9.25 15.25 4.73
CA TYR A 86 -8.72 15.76 3.46
C TYR A 86 -9.11 17.22 3.24
N GLU A 87 -10.38 17.57 3.45
CA GLU A 87 -10.89 18.94 3.36
C GLU A 87 -10.24 19.87 4.40
N ALA A 88 -10.04 19.40 5.63
CA ALA A 88 -9.39 20.19 6.70
C ALA A 88 -7.91 20.48 6.43
N LEU A 89 -7.30 19.79 5.47
CA LEU A 89 -5.89 19.89 5.08
C LEU A 89 -5.70 20.28 3.60
N ALA A 90 -6.74 20.81 2.94
CA ALA A 90 -6.76 21.08 1.50
C ALA A 90 -5.62 22.02 1.03
N ASP A 91 -5.18 22.95 1.88
CA ASP A 91 -4.14 23.94 1.55
C ASP A 91 -2.73 23.48 1.97
N THR A 92 -2.52 22.16 2.17
CA THR A 92 -1.25 21.59 2.62
C THR A 92 -0.69 20.56 1.64
N ASP A 93 0.54 20.12 1.88
CA ASP A 93 1.17 19.01 1.14
C ASP A 93 0.69 17.63 1.66
N PHE A 94 -0.61 17.48 1.88
CA PHE A 94 -1.25 16.23 2.27
C PHE A 94 -1.97 15.59 1.08
N GLU A 95 -1.93 14.27 0.97
CA GLU A 95 -2.68 13.53 -0.04
C GLU A 95 -3.24 12.23 0.53
N ILE A 96 -4.40 11.80 0.04
CA ILE A 96 -4.98 10.48 0.30
C ILE A 96 -5.02 9.68 -0.99
N LEU A 97 -4.37 8.53 -0.98
CA LEU A 97 -4.38 7.54 -2.06
C LEU A 97 -5.25 6.36 -1.62
N ALA A 98 -6.52 6.37 -1.98
CA ALA A 98 -7.45 5.29 -1.66
C ALA A 98 -7.42 4.24 -2.77
N VAL A 99 -6.67 3.16 -2.53
CA VAL A 99 -6.44 2.07 -3.48
C VAL A 99 -7.49 0.98 -3.31
N SER A 100 -8.44 0.92 -4.24
CA SER A 100 -9.45 -0.14 -4.27
C SER A 100 -8.87 -1.43 -4.85
N ILE A 101 -9.08 -2.54 -4.13
CA ILE A 101 -8.76 -3.89 -4.59
C ILE A 101 -9.98 -4.61 -5.18
N ASP A 102 -11.06 -3.88 -5.48
CA ASP A 102 -12.18 -4.48 -6.19
C ASP A 102 -11.72 -5.12 -7.51
N ALA A 103 -12.23 -6.30 -7.82
CA ALA A 103 -12.19 -6.80 -9.19
C ALA A 103 -12.90 -5.79 -10.12
N LYS A 104 -12.73 -5.90 -11.42
CA LYS A 104 -13.49 -5.07 -12.34
C LYS A 104 -15.00 -5.23 -12.09
N ALA A 105 -15.73 -4.14 -12.28
CA ALA A 105 -17.16 -4.10 -11.93
C ALA A 105 -17.93 -5.30 -12.53
N GLY A 106 -18.56 -6.08 -11.66
CA GLY A 106 -19.29 -7.30 -12.00
C GLY A 106 -18.45 -8.57 -12.20
N GLU A 107 -17.12 -8.47 -12.19
CA GLU A 107 -16.21 -9.62 -12.21
C GLU A 107 -15.98 -10.13 -10.78
N ARG A 108 -15.50 -11.39 -10.67
CA ARG A 108 -15.11 -11.96 -9.37
C ARG A 108 -13.60 -11.89 -9.19
N SER A 109 -13.19 -11.48 -8.01
CA SER A 109 -11.81 -11.60 -7.56
C SER A 109 -11.44 -13.05 -7.22
N ALA A 110 -10.16 -13.31 -6.98
CA ALA A 110 -9.65 -14.64 -6.63
C ALA A 110 -10.26 -15.21 -5.33
N ASP A 111 -10.62 -14.35 -4.37
CA ASP A 111 -11.30 -14.69 -3.12
C ASP A 111 -12.83 -14.77 -3.24
N GLY A 112 -13.36 -14.61 -4.47
CA GLY A 112 -14.78 -14.79 -4.81
C GLY A 112 -15.66 -13.56 -4.62
N GLN A 113 -15.10 -12.41 -4.20
CA GLN A 113 -15.85 -11.16 -4.08
C GLN A 113 -16.22 -10.60 -5.45
N ILE A 114 -17.40 -10.01 -5.56
CA ILE A 114 -17.85 -9.33 -6.81
C ILE A 114 -17.37 -7.89 -6.73
N GLY A 115 -16.61 -7.46 -7.74
CA GLY A 115 -16.16 -6.08 -7.87
C GLY A 115 -17.32 -5.13 -8.04
N GLY A 116 -17.33 -4.07 -7.22
CA GLY A 116 -18.30 -2.99 -7.31
C GLY A 116 -17.89 -1.92 -8.32
N ASN A 117 -18.80 -0.95 -8.53
CA ASN A 117 -18.46 0.24 -9.30
C ASN A 117 -17.78 1.26 -8.40
N VAL A 118 -16.44 1.20 -8.35
CA VAL A 118 -15.58 2.05 -7.49
C VAL A 118 -15.86 3.54 -7.73
N LYS A 119 -15.99 3.96 -8.99
CA LYS A 119 -16.28 5.37 -9.32
C LYS A 119 -17.64 5.81 -8.79
N ALA A 120 -18.69 5.03 -9.05
CA ALA A 120 -20.04 5.36 -8.57
C ALA A 120 -20.09 5.44 -7.03
N PHE A 121 -19.36 4.54 -6.36
CA PHE A 121 -19.22 4.56 -4.90
C PHE A 121 -18.56 5.85 -4.39
N ALA A 122 -17.46 6.27 -5.02
CA ALA A 122 -16.77 7.51 -4.65
C ALA A 122 -17.66 8.74 -4.90
N ASP A 123 -18.36 8.77 -6.02
CA ASP A 123 -19.32 9.84 -6.37
C ASP A 123 -20.48 9.89 -5.36
N GLU A 124 -21.03 8.75 -4.94
CA GLU A 124 -22.11 8.65 -3.94
C GLU A 124 -21.71 9.25 -2.59
N LEU A 125 -20.48 9.02 -2.15
CA LEU A 125 -19.94 9.53 -0.89
C LEU A 125 -19.34 10.93 -1.02
N GLY A 126 -19.28 11.52 -2.21
CA GLY A 126 -18.68 12.82 -2.46
C GLY A 126 -17.18 12.87 -2.17
N LEU A 127 -16.45 11.77 -2.42
CA LEU A 127 -15.02 11.70 -2.16
C LEU A 127 -14.25 12.52 -3.21
N THR A 128 -13.35 13.39 -2.74
CA THR A 128 -12.59 14.32 -3.60
C THR A 128 -11.09 14.03 -3.61
N PHE A 129 -10.60 13.14 -2.75
CA PHE A 129 -9.23 12.64 -2.78
C PHE A 129 -9.01 11.60 -3.88
N SER A 130 -7.76 11.22 -4.09
CA SER A 130 -7.36 10.31 -5.18
C SER A 130 -7.90 8.88 -4.97
N ILE A 131 -8.84 8.46 -5.84
CA ILE A 131 -9.35 7.09 -5.90
C ILE A 131 -8.57 6.33 -6.96
N LEU A 132 -7.93 5.24 -6.56
CA LEU A 132 -7.07 4.41 -7.39
C LEU A 132 -7.62 2.98 -7.46
N HIS A 133 -7.27 2.24 -8.50
CA HIS A 133 -7.78 0.89 -8.74
C HIS A 133 -6.64 -0.10 -8.95
N ASP A 134 -6.64 -1.17 -8.16
CA ASP A 134 -5.67 -2.28 -8.16
C ASP A 134 -6.41 -3.63 -8.19
N PRO A 135 -7.06 -4.00 -9.30
CA PRO A 135 -7.87 -5.22 -9.38
C PRO A 135 -7.06 -6.51 -9.21
N ASP A 136 -5.75 -6.45 -9.37
CA ASP A 136 -4.83 -7.58 -9.18
C ASP A 136 -4.36 -7.71 -7.71
N GLY A 137 -4.66 -6.74 -6.85
CA GLY A 137 -4.27 -6.72 -5.44
C GLY A 137 -2.75 -6.63 -5.23
N LYS A 138 -2.02 -6.01 -6.15
CA LYS A 138 -0.55 -5.86 -6.09
C LYS A 138 -0.12 -5.05 -4.88
N VAL A 139 -0.85 -3.96 -4.58
CA VAL A 139 -0.56 -3.10 -3.42
C VAL A 139 -0.76 -3.89 -2.13
N SER A 140 -1.82 -4.69 -2.03
CA SER A 140 -2.05 -5.59 -0.89
C SER A 140 -0.88 -6.55 -0.67
N GLN A 141 -0.32 -7.11 -1.75
CA GLN A 141 0.83 -8.01 -1.67
C GLN A 141 2.10 -7.26 -1.27
N ILE A 142 2.39 -6.11 -1.88
CA ILE A 142 3.57 -5.27 -1.60
C ILE A 142 3.54 -4.78 -0.15
N TYR A 143 2.37 -4.29 0.32
CA TYR A 143 2.18 -3.76 1.67
C TYR A 143 1.87 -4.84 2.71
N GLN A 144 1.81 -6.12 2.30
CA GLN A 144 1.55 -7.27 3.17
C GLN A 144 0.30 -7.04 4.02
N THR A 145 -0.78 -6.56 3.39
CA THR A 145 -2.04 -6.31 4.09
C THR A 145 -2.68 -7.62 4.52
N THR A 146 -3.31 -7.63 5.67
CA THR A 146 -3.98 -8.81 6.25
C THR A 146 -5.48 -8.82 5.98
N GLY A 147 -6.00 -7.72 5.46
CA GLY A 147 -7.42 -7.52 5.15
C GLY A 147 -7.69 -6.06 4.74
N VAL A 148 -8.96 -5.71 4.61
CA VAL A 148 -9.41 -4.34 4.31
C VAL A 148 -10.40 -3.87 5.38
N PRO A 149 -10.36 -2.57 5.76
CA PRO A 149 -9.39 -1.59 5.35
C PRO A 149 -8.04 -1.77 6.07
N GLU A 150 -6.96 -1.42 5.39
CA GLU A 150 -5.66 -1.27 6.03
C GLU A 150 -4.99 0.01 5.52
N THR A 151 -4.55 0.88 6.45
CA THR A 151 -4.13 2.22 6.11
C THR A 151 -2.73 2.52 6.63
N PHE A 152 -1.94 3.21 5.82
CA PHE A 152 -0.55 3.56 6.07
C PHE A 152 -0.38 5.07 5.95
N LEU A 153 0.04 5.73 7.03
CA LEU A 153 0.40 7.14 7.01
C LEU A 153 1.91 7.28 6.79
N ILE A 154 2.28 7.92 5.69
CA ILE A 154 3.65 8.05 5.21
C ILE A 154 4.07 9.51 5.33
N GLY A 155 5.23 9.76 5.94
CA GLY A 155 5.79 11.10 6.09
C GLY A 155 6.49 11.60 4.82
N ARG A 156 6.90 12.89 4.82
CA ARG A 156 7.63 13.53 3.71
C ARG A 156 8.97 12.83 3.39
N ASP A 157 9.55 12.14 4.37
CA ASP A 157 10.78 11.33 4.25
C ASP A 157 10.55 9.94 3.62
N GLY A 158 9.29 9.59 3.32
CA GLY A 158 8.89 8.31 2.78
C GLY A 158 8.82 7.18 3.81
N LEU A 159 8.94 7.47 5.12
CA LEU A 159 8.79 6.47 6.18
C LEU A 159 7.32 6.30 6.59
N ILE A 160 6.95 5.10 6.98
CA ILE A 160 5.63 4.79 7.54
C ILE A 160 5.61 5.20 9.02
N TYR A 161 4.78 6.16 9.37
CA TYR A 161 4.62 6.66 10.74
C TYR A 161 3.47 5.99 11.49
N LYS A 162 2.45 5.54 10.76
CA LYS A 162 1.31 4.83 11.35
C LYS A 162 0.80 3.77 10.39
N LYS A 163 0.47 2.61 10.94
CA LYS A 163 -0.22 1.51 10.26
C LYS A 163 -1.46 1.15 11.06
N VAL A 164 -2.64 1.09 10.43
CA VAL A 164 -3.91 0.74 11.06
C VAL A 164 -4.56 -0.35 10.25
N ALA A 165 -4.90 -1.46 10.90
CA ALA A 165 -5.74 -2.51 10.33
C ALA A 165 -7.16 -2.37 10.90
N GLY A 166 -8.16 -2.32 10.03
CA GLY A 166 -9.56 -2.04 10.39
C GLY A 166 -9.93 -0.55 10.31
N GLY A 167 -11.24 -0.28 10.35
CA GLY A 167 -11.79 1.08 10.20
C GLY A 167 -11.38 2.02 11.34
N THR A 168 -11.18 3.28 10.99
CA THR A 168 -10.73 4.33 11.93
C THR A 168 -11.39 5.68 11.60
N GLU A 169 -11.66 6.48 12.63
CA GLU A 169 -12.06 7.88 12.49
C GLU A 169 -10.82 8.75 12.20
N TRP A 170 -10.57 9.03 10.92
CA TRP A 170 -9.35 9.72 10.49
C TRP A 170 -9.34 11.21 10.84
N ASP A 171 -10.51 11.85 10.94
CA ASP A 171 -10.66 13.23 11.40
C ASP A 171 -10.64 13.38 12.94
N ALA A 172 -10.43 12.30 13.70
CA ALA A 172 -10.22 12.39 15.13
C ALA A 172 -8.99 13.28 15.46
N PRO A 173 -9.04 14.10 16.54
CA PRO A 173 -7.97 15.05 16.85
C PRO A 173 -6.57 14.46 16.89
N VAL A 174 -6.43 13.22 17.40
CA VAL A 174 -5.14 12.53 17.49
C VAL A 174 -4.54 12.21 16.10
N ASN A 175 -5.38 11.91 15.12
CA ASN A 175 -4.94 11.64 13.75
C ASN A 175 -4.62 12.95 13.02
N GLN A 176 -5.47 13.97 13.16
CA GLN A 176 -5.20 15.30 12.61
C GLN A 176 -3.88 15.89 13.14
N GLU A 177 -3.65 15.81 14.47
CA GLU A 177 -2.41 16.30 15.09
C GLU A 177 -1.18 15.56 14.55
N LEU A 178 -1.27 14.23 14.38
CA LEU A 178 -0.16 13.45 13.80
C LEU A 178 0.15 13.90 12.38
N VAL A 179 -0.89 14.07 11.52
CA VAL A 179 -0.68 14.53 10.13
C VAL A 179 -0.08 15.93 10.11
N ARG A 180 -0.60 16.90 10.91
CA ARG A 180 -0.05 18.26 10.99
C ARG A 180 1.40 18.28 11.45
N ARG A 181 1.76 17.47 12.44
CA ARG A 181 3.16 17.31 12.87
C ARG A 181 4.07 16.81 11.75
N LEU A 182 3.60 15.88 10.92
CA LEU A 182 4.36 15.37 9.78
C LEU A 182 4.46 16.42 8.65
N LEU A 183 3.49 17.32 8.56
CA LEU A 183 3.52 18.49 7.67
C LEU A 183 4.50 19.56 8.15
N GLY A 184 4.90 19.54 9.42
CA GLY A 184 5.80 20.53 10.03
C GLY A 184 5.07 21.72 10.65
N GLU A 185 3.79 21.54 10.98
CA GLU A 185 2.92 22.52 11.66
C GLU A 185 2.92 22.37 13.19
#